data_71d5555ba84a9614705686884246430e
#
_entry.id   71d5555ba84a9614705686884246430e
#
_cell.length_a   1.000
_cell.length_b   1.000
_cell.length_c   1.000
_cell.angle_alpha   90.00
_cell.angle_beta   90.00
_cell.angle_gamma   90.00
#
_symmetry.space_group_name_H-M   'P 1'
#
loop_
_entity.id
_entity.type
_entity.pdbx_description
1 polymer ?
#
loop_
_entity_poly.entity_id
_entity_poly.type
_entity_poly.pdbx_seq_one_letter_code
_entity_poly.pdbx_strand_id
1 'polypeptide(L)'
;NSSATSMHSVRSNRSGSSLATTGTSSTNKKAYTKQEQETELVLNQAECFEIALQAMDYLLDDHAEKGYTILSEKTQQVALNQKHYPPGSEMILTLATGVIQFLEATLGFEASMINKARETMSKAEDQATKAQNYNIKKNLVTSSYYPPGTEFKVTYTESCLLNALLMLFNESMMDSAKALYKLRKAYNNLQDL
;
A
#
# COMPACT_ATOMS: atom_id res chain seq x y z
N ASN A 1 43.67 61.19 2.92
CA ASN A 1 45.01 60.59 3.11
C ASN A 1 44.90 59.15 2.60
N SER A 2 45.26 58.86 1.37
CA SER A 2 46.60 58.54 0.85
C SER A 2 47.06 57.20 1.43
N SER A 3 47.39 56.19 0.77
CA SER A 3 48.09 55.89 -0.47
C SER A 3 48.20 54.37 -0.51
N ALA A 4 47.98 53.76 -1.60
CA ALA A 4 48.88 53.40 -2.71
C ALA A 4 49.54 52.01 -2.55
N THR A 5 49.19 51.13 -3.45
CA THR A 5 50.02 50.44 -4.44
C THR A 5 51.08 49.46 -3.96
N SER A 6 50.98 48.21 -4.36
CA SER A 6 52.05 47.63 -5.18
C SER A 6 51.59 46.33 -5.85
N MET A 7 51.69 46.33 -7.13
CA MET A 7 51.72 45.17 -8.04
C MET A 7 53.03 44.39 -7.88
N HIS A 8 53.01 43.08 -7.97
CA HIS A 8 54.08 42.39 -8.68
C HIS A 8 53.54 41.15 -9.43
N SER A 9 53.88 41.21 -10.63
CA SER A 9 53.64 40.38 -11.78
C SER A 9 54.58 39.14 -11.86
N VAL A 10 54.09 38.12 -12.60
CA VAL A 10 54.78 37.22 -13.50
C VAL A 10 55.53 35.99 -12.91
N ARG A 11 55.06 34.78 -13.18
CA ARG A 11 55.65 33.99 -14.27
C ARG A 11 54.91 32.70 -14.57
N SER A 12 54.59 32.56 -15.83
CA SER A 12 54.24 31.38 -16.58
C SER A 12 55.29 30.26 -16.44
N ASN A 13 54.77 28.98 -16.33
CA ASN A 13 55.43 27.89 -17.00
C ASN A 13 54.40 26.83 -17.46
N ARG A 14 54.42 26.60 -18.75
CA ARG A 14 53.76 25.61 -19.54
C ARG A 14 54.60 24.32 -19.53
N SER A 15 53.95 23.21 -19.41
CA SER A 15 54.20 21.89 -20.07
C SER A 15 53.18 20.93 -19.46
N GLY A 16 52.25 20.37 -20.13
CA GLY A 16 52.31 19.61 -21.35
C GLY A 16 52.17 18.13 -21.01
N SER A 17 51.03 17.60 -21.44
CA SER A 17 50.78 16.21 -21.82
C SER A 17 49.85 15.41 -20.91
N SER A 18 48.76 15.09 -21.52
CA SER A 18 48.30 13.75 -21.96
C SER A 18 47.15 13.15 -21.20
N LEU A 19 46.05 13.13 -21.89
CA LEU A 19 44.91 12.24 -21.87
C LEU A 19 45.01 10.98 -20.99
N ALA A 20 44.03 10.79 -20.13
CA ALA A 20 43.36 9.50 -20.02
C ALA A 20 41.91 9.77 -19.53
N THR A 21 41.00 9.73 -20.46
CA THR A 21 39.55 9.63 -20.27
C THR A 21 39.28 8.23 -19.76
N THR A 22 38.88 8.10 -18.51
CA THR A 22 38.04 6.96 -18.06
C THR A 22 36.95 7.51 -17.21
N GLY A 23 35.82 7.77 -17.90
CA GLY A 23 34.55 8.02 -17.27
C GLY A 23 34.04 6.75 -16.60
N THR A 24 34.27 6.62 -15.32
CA THR A 24 33.47 5.74 -14.47
C THR A 24 32.46 6.62 -13.74
N SER A 25 31.27 6.70 -14.32
CA SER A 25 30.10 7.18 -13.58
C SER A 25 29.82 6.13 -12.50
N SER A 26 30.49 6.26 -11.36
CA SER A 26 30.05 5.57 -10.16
C SER A 26 28.73 6.24 -9.71
N THR A 27 27.62 5.63 -10.08
CA THR A 27 26.36 5.87 -9.42
C THR A 27 26.57 5.54 -7.94
N ASN A 28 26.78 6.57 -7.12
CA ASN A 28 26.75 6.51 -5.67
C ASN A 28 25.35 5.99 -5.27
N LYS A 29 25.17 4.68 -5.21
CA LYS A 29 24.08 4.08 -4.46
C LYS A 29 24.36 4.39 -2.98
N LYS A 30 23.76 5.47 -2.46
CA LYS A 30 23.71 5.73 -1.03
C LYS A 30 23.21 4.46 -0.36
N ALA A 31 24.05 3.83 0.45
CA ALA A 31 23.59 2.72 1.29
C ALA A 31 22.66 3.35 2.36
N TYR A 32 21.38 3.13 2.20
CA TYR A 32 20.38 3.57 3.17
C TYR A 32 20.64 2.89 4.51
N THR A 33 20.53 3.64 5.59
CA THR A 33 20.53 3.06 6.93
C THR A 33 19.31 2.16 7.09
N LYS A 34 19.37 1.19 7.98
CA LYS A 34 18.22 0.29 8.26
C LYS A 34 16.96 1.08 8.63
N GLN A 35 17.12 2.17 9.39
CA GLN A 35 16.02 3.03 9.81
C GLN A 35 15.39 3.82 8.65
N GLU A 36 16.20 4.29 7.70
CA GLU A 36 15.71 4.96 6.49
C GLU A 36 14.90 3.99 5.63
N GLN A 37 15.34 2.73 5.50
CA GLN A 37 14.60 1.70 4.76
C GLN A 37 13.25 1.35 5.43
N GLU A 38 13.23 1.21 6.75
CA GLU A 38 11.99 0.96 7.50
C GLU A 38 11.01 2.13 7.37
N THR A 39 11.51 3.37 7.41
CA THR A 39 10.69 4.57 7.21
C THR A 39 10.11 4.62 5.79
N GLU A 40 10.91 4.32 4.76
CA GLU A 40 10.46 4.26 3.37
C GLU A 40 9.33 3.23 3.19
N LEU A 41 9.45 2.05 3.78
CA LEU A 41 8.42 1.02 3.74
C LEU A 41 7.09 1.49 4.36
N VAL A 42 7.16 2.16 5.51
CA VAL A 42 5.96 2.70 6.18
C VAL A 42 5.31 3.81 5.35
N LEU A 43 6.10 4.72 4.77
CA LEU A 43 5.58 5.78 3.90
C LEU A 43 4.91 5.21 2.64
N ASN A 44 5.52 4.22 2.00
CA ASN A 44 4.94 3.57 0.83
C ASN A 44 3.65 2.81 1.14
N GLN A 45 3.54 2.24 2.35
CA GLN A 45 2.29 1.66 2.83
C GLN A 45 1.22 2.74 3.07
N ALA A 46 1.59 3.86 3.69
CA ALA A 46 0.67 4.97 3.93
C ALA A 46 0.11 5.55 2.62
N GLU A 47 0.95 5.67 1.59
CA GLU A 47 0.52 6.09 0.24
C GLU A 47 -0.57 5.16 -0.34
N CYS A 48 -0.49 3.85 -0.08
CA CYS A 48 -1.53 2.93 -0.52
C CYS A 48 -2.88 3.17 0.20
N PHE A 49 -2.86 3.56 1.49
CA PHE A 49 -4.06 3.97 2.20
C PHE A 49 -4.64 5.28 1.63
N GLU A 50 -3.81 6.26 1.32
CA GLU A 50 -4.26 7.52 0.71
C GLU A 50 -4.94 7.29 -0.64
N ILE A 51 -4.36 6.45 -1.51
CA ILE A 51 -4.97 6.07 -2.79
C ILE A 51 -6.30 5.32 -2.58
N ALA A 52 -6.36 4.43 -1.58
CA ALA A 52 -7.60 3.73 -1.24
C ALA A 52 -8.71 4.70 -0.79
N LEU A 53 -8.38 5.68 0.05
CA LEU A 53 -9.33 6.72 0.47
C LEU A 53 -9.78 7.58 -0.71
N GLN A 54 -8.86 8.00 -1.57
CA GLN A 54 -9.19 8.75 -2.77
C GLN A 54 -10.13 7.98 -3.72
N ALA A 55 -9.95 6.65 -3.82
CA ALA A 55 -10.86 5.82 -4.60
C ALA A 55 -12.26 5.77 -4.00
N MET A 56 -12.38 5.80 -2.66
CA MET A 56 -13.67 5.90 -1.98
C MET A 56 -14.33 7.26 -2.20
N ASP A 57 -13.56 8.35 -2.19
CA ASP A 57 -14.07 9.68 -2.51
C ASP A 57 -14.65 9.71 -3.93
N TYR A 58 -13.95 9.13 -4.91
CA TYR A 58 -14.48 9.01 -6.27
C TYR A 58 -15.76 8.18 -6.36
N LEU A 59 -15.88 7.12 -5.55
CA LEU A 59 -17.10 6.32 -5.49
C LEU A 59 -18.29 7.15 -4.95
N LEU A 60 -18.05 7.91 -3.88
CA LEU A 60 -19.08 8.77 -3.26
C LEU A 60 -19.50 9.92 -4.19
N ASP A 61 -18.62 10.37 -5.05
CA ASP A 61 -18.88 11.39 -6.07
C ASP A 61 -19.48 10.82 -7.39
N ASP A 62 -19.92 9.56 -7.38
CA ASP A 62 -20.48 8.87 -8.55
C ASP A 62 -19.48 8.70 -9.73
N HIS A 63 -18.20 8.53 -9.37
CA HIS A 63 -17.09 8.35 -10.32
C HIS A 63 -16.32 7.03 -10.06
N ALA A 64 -17.02 5.93 -9.80
CA ALA A 64 -16.43 4.63 -9.47
C ALA A 64 -15.34 4.17 -10.45
N GLU A 65 -15.51 4.44 -11.76
CA GLU A 65 -14.51 4.11 -12.79
C GLU A 65 -13.15 4.75 -12.55
N LYS A 66 -13.13 6.02 -12.08
CA LYS A 66 -11.88 6.70 -11.70
C LYS A 66 -11.25 6.02 -10.48
N GLY A 67 -12.07 5.62 -9.50
CA GLY A 67 -11.62 4.86 -8.35
C GLY A 67 -10.94 3.55 -8.77
N TYR A 68 -11.55 2.77 -9.65
CA TYR A 68 -10.94 1.55 -10.20
C TYR A 68 -9.63 1.83 -10.94
N THR A 69 -9.56 2.91 -11.71
CA THR A 69 -8.37 3.27 -12.48
C THR A 69 -7.18 3.52 -11.55
N ILE A 70 -7.32 4.40 -10.55
CA ILE A 70 -6.21 4.71 -9.63
C ILE A 70 -5.79 3.49 -8.79
N LEU A 71 -6.74 2.65 -8.36
CA LEU A 71 -6.45 1.41 -7.64
C LEU A 71 -5.68 0.41 -8.51
N SER A 72 -6.07 0.26 -9.79
CA SER A 72 -5.40 -0.61 -10.74
C SER A 72 -3.98 -0.16 -11.04
N GLU A 73 -3.78 1.13 -11.33
CA GLU A 73 -2.45 1.71 -11.58
C GLU A 73 -1.53 1.53 -10.38
N LYS A 74 -2.03 1.82 -9.16
CA LYS A 74 -1.25 1.64 -7.94
C LYS A 74 -0.93 0.18 -7.67
N THR A 75 -1.87 -0.73 -7.90
CA THR A 75 -1.65 -2.18 -7.75
C THR A 75 -0.54 -2.68 -8.68
N GLN A 76 -0.52 -2.21 -9.94
CA GLN A 76 0.55 -2.52 -10.88
C GLN A 76 1.89 -1.95 -10.42
N GLN A 77 1.91 -0.72 -9.92
CA GLN A 77 3.13 -0.11 -9.38
C GLN A 77 3.70 -0.91 -8.20
N VAL A 78 2.84 -1.33 -7.25
CA VAL A 78 3.23 -2.17 -6.11
C VAL A 78 3.77 -3.53 -6.59
N ALA A 79 3.11 -4.16 -7.56
CA ALA A 79 3.53 -5.45 -8.11
C ALA A 79 4.92 -5.39 -8.79
N LEU A 80 5.21 -4.30 -9.52
CA LEU A 80 6.50 -4.08 -10.18
C LEU A 80 7.63 -3.75 -9.20
N ASN A 81 7.30 -3.14 -8.06
CA ASN A 81 8.27 -2.60 -7.10
C ASN A 81 8.17 -3.27 -5.72
N GLN A 82 7.87 -4.56 -5.64
CA GLN A 82 7.61 -5.30 -4.39
C GLN A 82 8.68 -5.10 -3.29
N LYS A 83 9.92 -4.78 -3.65
CA LYS A 83 10.99 -4.55 -2.67
C LYS A 83 10.83 -3.26 -1.87
N HIS A 84 10.11 -2.28 -2.41
CA HIS A 84 9.86 -0.98 -1.80
C HIS A 84 8.53 -0.92 -1.04
N TYR A 85 7.72 -1.96 -1.14
CA TYR A 85 6.42 -2.03 -0.47
C TYR A 85 6.38 -3.19 0.52
N PRO A 86 5.92 -2.97 1.77
CA PRO A 86 5.72 -4.07 2.71
C PRO A 86 4.54 -4.96 2.27
N PRO A 87 4.52 -6.24 2.72
CA PRO A 87 3.40 -7.13 2.47
C PRO A 87 2.12 -6.56 3.04
N GLY A 88 1.22 -6.08 2.50
CA GLY A 88 0.02 -5.41 3.02
C GLY A 88 -0.39 -4.23 2.16
N SER A 89 0.57 -3.64 1.44
CA SER A 89 0.28 -2.55 0.53
C SER A 89 -0.68 -2.99 -0.58
N GLU A 90 -0.48 -4.18 -1.16
CA GLU A 90 -1.41 -4.75 -2.15
C GLU A 90 -2.78 -5.07 -1.54
N MET A 91 -2.82 -5.54 -0.29
CA MET A 91 -4.05 -5.88 0.40
C MET A 91 -4.97 -4.67 0.58
N ILE A 92 -4.41 -3.51 0.95
CA ILE A 92 -5.16 -2.26 1.12
C ILE A 92 -5.90 -1.90 -0.17
N LEU A 93 -5.19 -1.98 -1.31
CA LEU A 93 -5.76 -1.70 -2.62
C LEU A 93 -6.81 -2.76 -3.04
N THR A 94 -6.57 -4.03 -2.68
CA THR A 94 -7.52 -5.12 -2.92
C THR A 94 -8.80 -4.91 -2.10
N LEU A 95 -8.69 -4.53 -0.82
CA LEU A 95 -9.85 -4.22 0.01
C LEU A 95 -10.65 -3.06 -0.57
N ALA A 96 -10.00 -1.95 -0.93
CA ALA A 96 -10.67 -0.80 -1.53
C ALA A 96 -11.42 -1.19 -2.81
N THR A 97 -10.79 -1.97 -3.69
CA THR A 97 -11.45 -2.53 -4.88
C THR A 97 -12.67 -3.37 -4.50
N GLY A 98 -12.55 -4.21 -3.48
CA GLY A 98 -13.63 -5.05 -2.98
C GLY A 98 -14.79 -4.25 -2.39
N VAL A 99 -14.52 -3.13 -1.72
CA VAL A 99 -15.57 -2.22 -1.19
C VAL A 99 -16.37 -1.58 -2.32
N ILE A 100 -15.72 -1.11 -3.38
CA ILE A 100 -16.43 -0.58 -4.56
C ILE A 100 -17.31 -1.68 -5.16
N GLN A 101 -16.76 -2.89 -5.39
CA GLN A 101 -17.51 -4.03 -5.92
C GLN A 101 -18.65 -4.45 -5.00
N PHE A 102 -18.47 -4.39 -3.67
CA PHE A 102 -19.52 -4.67 -2.71
C PHE A 102 -20.70 -3.72 -2.88
N LEU A 103 -20.46 -2.43 -3.00
CA LEU A 103 -21.52 -1.43 -3.18
C LEU A 103 -22.23 -1.60 -4.53
N GLU A 104 -21.49 -1.82 -5.61
CA GLU A 104 -22.09 -2.12 -6.93
C GLU A 104 -22.94 -3.40 -6.88
N ALA A 105 -22.44 -4.47 -6.23
CA ALA A 105 -23.16 -5.71 -6.09
C ALA A 105 -24.43 -5.57 -5.24
N THR A 106 -24.40 -4.76 -4.18
CA THR A 106 -25.56 -4.53 -3.32
C THR A 106 -26.62 -3.63 -3.96
N LEU A 107 -26.23 -2.76 -4.88
CA LEU A 107 -27.16 -1.92 -5.64
C LEU A 107 -27.75 -2.67 -6.85
N GLY A 108 -26.94 -3.48 -7.51
CA GLY A 108 -27.34 -4.21 -8.74
C GLY A 108 -28.01 -5.56 -8.49
N PHE A 109 -27.76 -6.19 -7.34
CA PHE A 109 -28.22 -7.55 -6.99
C PHE A 109 -27.92 -8.63 -8.04
N GLU A 110 -26.91 -8.42 -8.90
CA GLU A 110 -26.51 -9.39 -9.90
C GLU A 110 -25.60 -10.47 -9.30
N ALA A 111 -25.92 -11.74 -9.48
CA ALA A 111 -25.14 -12.86 -8.93
C ALA A 111 -23.67 -12.86 -9.39
N SER A 112 -23.38 -12.42 -10.62
CA SER A 112 -22.03 -12.28 -11.16
C SER A 112 -21.22 -11.26 -10.39
N MET A 113 -21.79 -10.09 -10.06
CA MET A 113 -21.16 -9.02 -9.30
C MET A 113 -20.96 -9.41 -7.84
N ILE A 114 -21.96 -10.06 -7.24
CA ILE A 114 -21.86 -10.63 -5.89
C ILE A 114 -20.70 -11.61 -5.79
N ASN A 115 -20.57 -12.53 -6.72
CA ASN A 115 -19.49 -13.52 -6.73
C ASN A 115 -18.11 -12.85 -6.92
N LYS A 116 -17.98 -11.88 -7.83
CA LYS A 116 -16.75 -11.13 -8.05
C LYS A 116 -16.32 -10.37 -6.79
N ALA A 117 -17.25 -9.68 -6.13
CA ALA A 117 -16.98 -8.99 -4.88
C ALA A 117 -16.53 -9.95 -3.77
N ARG A 118 -17.18 -11.12 -3.64
CA ARG A 118 -16.81 -12.19 -2.69
C ARG A 118 -15.40 -12.72 -2.91
N GLU A 119 -15.02 -12.96 -4.17
CA GLU A 119 -13.65 -13.40 -4.51
C GLU A 119 -12.62 -12.34 -4.12
N THR A 120 -12.88 -11.06 -4.41
CA THR A 120 -11.99 -9.95 -4.05
C THR A 120 -11.87 -9.81 -2.53
N MET A 121 -12.98 -9.91 -1.78
CA MET A 121 -12.96 -9.89 -0.32
C MET A 121 -12.19 -11.08 0.27
N SER A 122 -12.36 -12.28 -0.27
CA SER A 122 -11.59 -13.46 0.17
C SER A 122 -10.09 -13.29 -0.08
N LYS A 123 -9.72 -12.70 -1.21
CA LYS A 123 -8.31 -12.36 -1.50
C LYS A 123 -7.77 -11.34 -0.49
N ALA A 124 -8.54 -10.32 -0.13
CA ALA A 124 -8.15 -9.32 0.87
C ALA A 124 -7.97 -9.96 2.26
N GLU A 125 -8.86 -10.87 2.68
CA GLU A 125 -8.72 -11.62 3.94
C GLU A 125 -7.39 -12.40 4.01
N ASP A 126 -7.03 -13.11 2.94
CA ASP A 126 -5.79 -13.90 2.87
C ASP A 126 -4.55 -12.99 2.88
N GLN A 127 -4.58 -11.89 2.16
CA GLN A 127 -3.51 -10.91 2.11
C GLN A 127 -3.35 -10.21 3.46
N ALA A 128 -4.45 -9.83 4.13
CA ALA A 128 -4.44 -9.21 5.45
C ALA A 128 -3.77 -10.13 6.50
N THR A 129 -4.12 -11.41 6.50
CA THR A 129 -3.50 -12.40 7.39
C THR A 129 -1.98 -12.50 7.18
N LYS A 130 -1.52 -12.50 5.93
CA LYS A 130 -0.10 -12.54 5.60
C LYS A 130 0.61 -11.27 6.04
N ALA A 131 0.01 -10.10 5.82
CA ALA A 131 0.54 -8.81 6.18
C ALA A 131 0.64 -8.63 7.69
N GLN A 132 -0.40 -9.02 8.44
CA GLN A 132 -0.41 -9.01 9.89
C GLN A 132 0.74 -9.85 10.47
N ASN A 133 0.87 -11.09 10.02
CA ASN A 133 1.93 -11.99 10.45
C ASN A 133 3.34 -11.44 10.12
N TYR A 134 3.50 -10.77 8.98
CA TYR A 134 4.75 -10.12 8.61
C TYR A 134 5.08 -8.97 9.56
N ASN A 135 4.13 -8.06 9.82
CA ASN A 135 4.35 -6.90 10.69
C ASN A 135 4.66 -7.33 12.12
N ILE A 136 3.95 -8.32 12.66
CA ILE A 136 4.23 -8.89 13.98
C ILE A 136 5.64 -9.50 14.03
N LYS A 137 6.00 -10.34 13.05
CA LYS A 137 7.31 -11.01 12.99
C LYS A 137 8.47 -10.04 12.86
N LYS A 138 8.27 -8.94 12.14
CA LYS A 138 9.29 -7.90 11.92
C LYS A 138 9.26 -6.79 12.95
N ASN A 139 8.27 -6.81 13.86
CA ASN A 139 8.00 -5.72 14.79
C ASN A 139 7.95 -4.35 14.10
N LEU A 140 7.25 -4.30 12.95
CA LEU A 140 7.11 -3.09 12.16
C LEU A 140 6.08 -2.18 12.83
N VAL A 141 6.56 -1.17 13.53
CA VAL A 141 5.73 -0.23 14.29
C VAL A 141 5.21 0.85 13.37
N THR A 142 3.91 0.83 13.09
CA THR A 142 3.19 1.82 12.27
C THR A 142 2.43 2.84 13.13
N SER A 143 2.25 2.55 14.42
CA SER A 143 1.55 3.41 15.37
C SER A 143 2.23 3.36 16.74
N SER A 144 2.20 4.50 17.47
CA SER A 144 2.65 4.56 18.87
C SER A 144 1.61 4.02 19.86
N TYR A 145 0.36 3.82 19.43
CA TYR A 145 -0.76 3.42 20.28
C TYR A 145 -1.17 1.97 20.12
N TYR A 146 -0.95 1.39 18.95
CA TYR A 146 -1.42 0.05 18.62
C TYR A 146 -0.28 -0.91 18.32
N PRO A 147 -0.41 -2.19 18.70
CA PRO A 147 0.57 -3.22 18.35
C PRO A 147 0.81 -3.35 16.84
N PRO A 148 1.99 -3.81 16.41
CA PRO A 148 2.27 -4.05 15.00
C PRO A 148 1.25 -4.97 14.35
N GLY A 149 0.74 -4.58 13.17
CA GLY A 149 -0.21 -5.36 12.39
C GLY A 149 -1.68 -5.18 12.79
N THR A 150 -1.99 -4.27 13.74
CA THR A 150 -3.38 -3.97 14.11
C THR A 150 -4.20 -3.48 12.92
N GLU A 151 -3.63 -2.65 12.06
CA GLU A 151 -4.26 -2.16 10.83
C GLU A 151 -4.72 -3.32 9.93
N PHE A 152 -3.95 -4.38 9.84
CA PHE A 152 -4.32 -5.56 9.04
C PHE A 152 -5.35 -6.46 9.74
N LYS A 153 -5.38 -6.47 11.07
CA LYS A 153 -6.44 -7.12 11.82
C LYS A 153 -7.79 -6.42 11.59
N VAL A 154 -7.79 -5.09 11.57
CA VAL A 154 -8.98 -4.28 11.24
C VAL A 154 -9.45 -4.57 9.82
N THR A 155 -8.57 -4.45 8.82
CA THR A 155 -8.92 -4.67 7.41
C THR A 155 -9.34 -6.12 7.14
N TYR A 156 -8.74 -7.11 7.80
CA TYR A 156 -9.21 -8.50 7.77
C TYR A 156 -10.65 -8.62 8.28
N THR A 157 -10.95 -7.98 9.42
CA THR A 157 -12.26 -8.04 10.04
C THR A 157 -13.32 -7.37 9.17
N GLU A 158 -12.98 -6.24 8.56
CA GLU A 158 -13.82 -5.53 7.59
C GLU A 158 -14.11 -6.40 6.35
N SER A 159 -13.07 -6.96 5.74
CA SER A 159 -13.23 -7.86 4.58
C SER A 159 -14.11 -9.07 4.93
N CYS A 160 -13.91 -9.65 6.12
CA CYS A 160 -14.67 -10.79 6.60
C CYS A 160 -16.15 -10.45 6.80
N LEU A 161 -16.45 -9.26 7.35
CA LEU A 161 -17.80 -8.75 7.53
C LEU A 161 -18.51 -8.52 6.20
N LEU A 162 -17.88 -7.78 5.27
CA LEU A 162 -18.46 -7.49 3.95
C LEU A 162 -18.67 -8.78 3.13
N ASN A 163 -17.72 -9.71 3.18
CA ASN A 163 -17.88 -11.00 2.55
C ASN A 163 -19.05 -11.82 3.14
N ALA A 164 -19.25 -11.78 4.46
CA ALA A 164 -20.38 -12.42 5.10
C ALA A 164 -21.73 -11.82 4.63
N LEU A 165 -21.80 -10.49 4.51
CA LEU A 165 -23.00 -9.80 4.00
C LEU A 165 -23.28 -10.22 2.55
N LEU A 166 -22.27 -10.29 1.67
CA LEU A 166 -22.43 -10.78 0.31
C LEU A 166 -22.92 -12.24 0.25
N MET A 167 -22.49 -13.09 1.19
CA MET A 167 -22.97 -14.46 1.29
C MET A 167 -24.44 -14.54 1.66
N LEU A 168 -24.97 -13.59 2.45
CA LEU A 168 -26.39 -13.54 2.81
C LEU A 168 -27.30 -13.14 1.62
N PHE A 169 -26.75 -12.42 0.62
CA PHE A 169 -27.50 -12.14 -0.62
C PHE A 169 -27.60 -13.35 -1.54
N ASN A 170 -26.82 -14.40 -1.29
CA ASN A 170 -26.95 -15.66 -1.99
C ASN A 170 -28.02 -16.51 -1.30
N GLU A 171 -29.06 -16.94 -1.97
CA GLU A 171 -30.16 -17.73 -1.41
C GLU A 171 -29.75 -19.17 -1.01
N SER A 172 -28.46 -19.44 -0.85
CA SER A 172 -27.92 -20.75 -0.50
C SER A 172 -27.87 -20.93 1.02
N MET A 173 -28.49 -21.99 1.52
CA MET A 173 -28.39 -22.35 2.95
C MET A 173 -26.95 -22.60 3.41
N MET A 174 -26.09 -23.14 2.53
CA MET A 174 -24.67 -23.34 2.84
C MET A 174 -23.90 -22.01 2.94
N ASP A 175 -24.22 -21.05 2.09
CA ASP A 175 -23.59 -19.72 2.16
C ASP A 175 -24.07 -18.94 3.39
N SER A 176 -25.34 -19.10 3.78
CA SER A 176 -25.86 -18.52 5.02
C SER A 176 -25.16 -19.08 6.28
N ALA A 177 -24.88 -20.38 6.32
CA ALA A 177 -24.13 -20.98 7.43
C ALA A 177 -22.67 -20.48 7.48
N LYS A 178 -22.01 -20.35 6.31
CA LYS A 178 -20.66 -19.77 6.21
C LYS A 178 -20.66 -18.28 6.61
N ALA A 179 -21.69 -17.53 6.22
CA ALA A 179 -21.86 -16.12 6.61
C ALA A 179 -21.92 -15.97 8.13
N LEU A 180 -22.74 -16.77 8.80
CA LEU A 180 -22.84 -16.75 10.27
C LEU A 180 -21.50 -17.07 10.95
N TYR A 181 -20.74 -18.02 10.41
CA TYR A 181 -19.39 -18.33 10.91
C TYR A 181 -18.45 -17.12 10.74
N LYS A 182 -18.45 -16.46 9.57
CA LYS A 182 -17.64 -15.27 9.31
C LYS A 182 -18.05 -14.11 10.20
N LEU A 183 -19.34 -13.87 10.39
CA LEU A 183 -19.84 -12.82 11.31
C LEU A 183 -19.36 -13.05 12.74
N ARG A 184 -19.44 -14.30 13.23
CA ARG A 184 -18.92 -14.64 14.56
C ARG A 184 -17.40 -14.41 14.66
N LYS A 185 -16.65 -14.76 13.61
CA LYS A 185 -15.20 -14.53 13.57
C LYS A 185 -14.87 -13.04 13.57
N ALA A 186 -15.58 -12.24 12.77
CA ALA A 186 -15.43 -10.79 12.75
C ALA A 186 -15.74 -10.17 14.12
N TYR A 187 -16.80 -10.60 14.78
CA TYR A 187 -17.16 -10.16 16.12
C TYR A 187 -16.06 -10.45 17.14
N ASN A 188 -15.53 -11.68 17.16
CA ASN A 188 -14.44 -12.05 18.06
C ASN A 188 -13.18 -11.19 17.81
N ASN A 189 -12.85 -10.93 16.53
CA ASN A 189 -11.71 -10.10 16.19
C ASN A 189 -11.87 -8.64 16.66
N LEU A 190 -13.11 -8.10 16.62
CA LEU A 190 -13.41 -6.75 17.12
C LEU A 190 -13.29 -6.65 18.64
N GLN A 191 -13.63 -7.74 19.37
CA GLN A 191 -13.45 -7.78 20.83
C GLN A 191 -11.97 -7.82 21.25
N ASP A 192 -11.10 -8.34 20.38
CA ASP A 192 -9.66 -8.50 20.63
C ASP A 192 -8.84 -7.28 20.13
N LEU A 193 -9.47 -6.24 19.58
CA LEU A 193 -8.82 -4.99 19.17
C LEU A 193 -8.71 -4.02 20.33
#